data_89d33bd908f8b8db7e14685f70c34564
#
_entry.id   89d33bd908f8b8db7e14685f70c34564
#
_cell.length_a   1.000
_cell.length_b   1.000
_cell.length_c   1.000
_cell.angle_alpha   90.00
_cell.angle_beta   90.00
_cell.angle_gamma   90.00
#
_symmetry.space_group_name_H-M   'P 1'
#
loop_
_entity.id
_entity.type
_entity.pdbx_description
1 polymer ?
#
loop_
_entity_poly.entity_id
_entity_poly.type
_entity_poly.pdbx_seq_one_letter_code
_entity_poly.pdbx_strand_id
1 'polypeptide(L)'
;MIMKHFDAIIIGTGQAGPSLSAKLAGAGMKVAIIERKLFGGTCVNTGCIPTKTLIASARAAYMARRASDFGVKIDGSITVDMKKVKERKDDVAGRDNDQIPGWMKKTENLTVFKGHAQFEDVNTVRIVDELIAADKIFINVGGRAFVPPISGLDQVPYWTNSDMMHVDFLPEHLVIIGGSYIGLEFGQMYRRFGSEVTIVEMGSRLIRREDEDVSEAVKEIMENEGVNIRLNAECIEGEKHADNVVVGLDCQDSNKEVVGSHLLLAVGRIPNTDDLGLEKAGVKTNDRGYIVVDDQLRSNVPGIWALGDCNGQGAFTHTSYNDFEIVAANLLDDDPRRVSDRIQAYGLYIDPPLGRAGMTEAQVRESGRKALIGKRPMTRVGRAREKGETQGFMKVLVDAETKEILGAAILGVGGDEVVHSILDIMYAKVPYTVIQRAMHIHPTVSELVPTMLGDLKPFNN
;
A
#
# COMPACT_ATOMS: atom_id res chain seq x y z
N MET A 1 -15.96 -38.58 9.83
CA MET A 1 -15.75 -37.82 8.58
C MET A 1 -14.47 -38.33 7.91
N ILE A 2 -14.46 -38.54 6.58
CA ILE A 2 -13.27 -38.94 5.86
C ILE A 2 -12.44 -37.67 5.63
N MET A 3 -11.24 -37.61 6.21
CA MET A 3 -10.30 -36.52 6.01
C MET A 3 -9.79 -36.53 4.57
N LYS A 4 -9.90 -35.37 3.87
CA LYS A 4 -9.38 -35.24 2.49
C LYS A 4 -7.91 -34.83 2.55
N HIS A 5 -7.09 -35.47 1.73
CA HIS A 5 -5.66 -35.16 1.62
C HIS A 5 -5.33 -34.41 0.35
N PHE A 6 -4.48 -33.42 0.49
CA PHE A 6 -3.92 -32.56 -0.56
C PHE A 6 -2.38 -32.56 -0.47
N ASP A 7 -1.70 -32.18 -1.54
CA ASP A 7 -0.24 -31.95 -1.49
C ASP A 7 0.07 -30.57 -0.91
N ALA A 8 -0.87 -29.62 -1.11
CA ALA A 8 -0.73 -28.25 -0.60
C ALA A 8 -2.09 -27.65 -0.19
N ILE A 9 -2.09 -26.89 0.89
CA ILE A 9 -3.21 -26.04 1.35
C ILE A 9 -2.75 -24.60 1.33
N ILE A 10 -3.58 -23.70 0.76
CA ILE A 10 -3.37 -22.25 0.79
C ILE A 10 -4.53 -21.61 1.55
N ILE A 11 -4.20 -20.82 2.59
CA ILE A 11 -5.19 -20.14 3.42
C ILE A 11 -5.22 -18.66 3.03
N GLY A 12 -6.25 -18.25 2.32
CA GLY A 12 -6.48 -16.89 1.82
C GLY A 12 -6.24 -16.74 0.31
N THR A 13 -7.09 -15.91 -0.31
CA THR A 13 -7.03 -15.58 -1.75
C THR A 13 -6.53 -14.15 -2.01
N GLY A 14 -5.68 -13.62 -1.10
CA GLY A 14 -4.90 -12.42 -1.38
C GLY A 14 -3.94 -12.61 -2.54
N GLN A 15 -3.18 -11.60 -2.93
CA GLN A 15 -2.42 -11.56 -4.19
C GLN A 15 -1.46 -12.74 -4.41
N ALA A 16 -0.87 -13.30 -3.36
CA ALA A 16 0.00 -14.48 -3.48
C ALA A 16 -0.79 -15.79 -3.66
N GLY A 17 -1.94 -15.94 -2.99
CA GLY A 17 -2.66 -17.21 -2.89
C GLY A 17 -3.10 -17.80 -4.22
N PRO A 18 -3.89 -17.11 -5.05
CA PRO A 18 -4.34 -17.59 -6.35
C PRO A 18 -3.18 -17.94 -7.29
N SER A 19 -2.16 -17.09 -7.37
CA SER A 19 -0.99 -17.31 -8.22
C SER A 19 -0.19 -18.53 -7.78
N LEU A 20 0.06 -18.69 -6.48
CA LEU A 20 0.73 -19.85 -5.93
C LEU A 20 -0.08 -21.13 -6.16
N SER A 21 -1.41 -21.08 -5.92
CA SER A 21 -2.28 -22.24 -6.11
C SER A 21 -2.25 -22.76 -7.55
N ALA A 22 -2.30 -21.86 -8.52
CA ALA A 22 -2.24 -22.22 -9.93
C ALA A 22 -0.86 -22.78 -10.33
N LYS A 23 0.22 -22.17 -9.84
CA LYS A 23 1.59 -22.65 -10.14
C LYS A 23 1.83 -24.05 -9.57
N LEU A 24 1.40 -24.31 -8.31
CA LEU A 24 1.49 -25.65 -7.69
C LEU A 24 0.59 -26.69 -8.39
N ALA A 25 -0.65 -26.32 -8.70
CA ALA A 25 -1.58 -27.20 -9.43
C ALA A 25 -1.08 -27.54 -10.84
N GLY A 26 -0.51 -26.54 -11.55
CA GLY A 26 0.14 -26.72 -12.85
C GLY A 26 1.38 -27.62 -12.81
N ALA A 27 2.05 -27.70 -11.65
CA ALA A 27 3.14 -28.66 -11.42
C ALA A 27 2.63 -30.09 -11.05
N GLY A 28 1.32 -30.33 -11.14
CA GLY A 28 0.70 -31.65 -10.90
C GLY A 28 0.32 -31.90 -9.43
N MET A 29 0.46 -30.93 -8.53
CA MET A 29 0.09 -31.07 -7.13
C MET A 29 -1.43 -30.94 -6.96
N LYS A 30 -2.02 -31.72 -6.06
CA LYS A 30 -3.40 -31.59 -5.64
C LYS A 30 -3.48 -30.47 -4.59
N VAL A 31 -4.09 -29.35 -4.94
CA VAL A 31 -4.08 -28.11 -4.14
C VAL A 31 -5.46 -27.77 -3.60
N ALA A 32 -5.54 -27.37 -2.33
CA ALA A 32 -6.71 -26.74 -1.75
C ALA A 32 -6.43 -25.25 -1.50
N ILE A 33 -7.37 -24.38 -1.86
CA ILE A 33 -7.32 -22.96 -1.50
C ILE A 33 -8.60 -22.56 -0.78
N ILE A 34 -8.46 -21.78 0.30
CA ILE A 34 -9.54 -21.46 1.23
C ILE A 34 -9.72 -19.95 1.30
N GLU A 35 -10.97 -19.46 1.16
CA GLU A 35 -11.30 -18.05 1.36
C GLU A 35 -12.51 -17.90 2.30
N ARG A 36 -12.37 -17.05 3.34
CA ARG A 36 -13.44 -16.83 4.30
C ARG A 36 -14.45 -15.74 3.91
N LYS A 37 -14.04 -14.76 3.10
CA LYS A 37 -14.87 -13.59 2.74
C LYS A 37 -14.98 -13.40 1.23
N LEU A 38 -14.26 -12.44 0.68
CA LEU A 38 -14.26 -12.06 -0.72
C LEU A 38 -12.95 -12.48 -1.39
N PHE A 39 -13.04 -13.05 -2.58
CA PHE A 39 -11.87 -13.43 -3.35
C PHE A 39 -11.05 -12.22 -3.81
N GLY A 40 -9.73 -12.37 -3.92
CA GLY A 40 -8.82 -11.30 -4.32
C GLY A 40 -8.21 -10.49 -3.16
N GLY A 41 -8.69 -10.72 -1.92
CA GLY A 41 -8.16 -10.08 -0.71
C GLY A 41 -8.35 -8.57 -0.68
N THR A 42 -7.56 -7.89 0.14
CA THR A 42 -7.65 -6.43 0.37
C THR A 42 -7.45 -5.63 -0.92
N CYS A 43 -6.49 -5.99 -1.75
CA CYS A 43 -6.14 -5.22 -2.96
C CYS A 43 -7.33 -5.05 -3.91
N VAL A 44 -8.06 -6.12 -4.17
CA VAL A 44 -9.22 -6.12 -5.08
C VAL A 44 -10.44 -5.47 -4.43
N ASN A 45 -10.71 -5.75 -3.17
CA ASN A 45 -11.99 -5.45 -2.54
C ASN A 45 -12.02 -4.13 -1.76
N THR A 46 -10.96 -3.81 -0.99
CA THR A 46 -10.95 -2.67 -0.05
C THR A 46 -9.61 -1.91 -0.03
N GLY A 47 -8.77 -2.11 -1.05
CA GLY A 47 -7.43 -1.54 -1.12
C GLY A 47 -7.13 -0.88 -2.46
N CYS A 48 -6.12 -1.41 -3.17
CA CYS A 48 -5.50 -0.76 -4.32
C CYS A 48 -6.51 -0.40 -5.42
N ILE A 49 -7.23 -1.39 -5.96
CA ILE A 49 -8.11 -1.20 -7.12
C ILE A 49 -9.23 -0.20 -6.82
N PRO A 50 -10.08 -0.40 -5.79
CA PRO A 50 -11.16 0.53 -5.52
C PRO A 50 -10.64 1.92 -5.11
N THR A 51 -9.59 2.02 -4.29
CA THR A 51 -9.04 3.32 -3.87
C THR A 51 -8.49 4.10 -5.06
N LYS A 52 -7.70 3.47 -5.95
CA LYS A 52 -7.13 4.15 -7.12
C LYS A 52 -8.20 4.52 -8.14
N THR A 53 -9.30 3.77 -8.20
CA THR A 53 -10.48 4.14 -9.01
C THR A 53 -11.17 5.40 -8.45
N LEU A 54 -11.29 5.52 -7.12
CA LEU A 54 -11.79 6.73 -6.46
C LEU A 54 -10.86 7.92 -6.67
N ILE A 55 -9.54 7.74 -6.53
CA ILE A 55 -8.52 8.77 -6.78
C ILE A 55 -8.62 9.30 -8.22
N ALA A 56 -8.81 8.41 -9.21
CA ALA A 56 -9.00 8.82 -10.60
C ALA A 56 -10.26 9.69 -10.80
N SER A 57 -11.34 9.39 -10.10
CA SER A 57 -12.56 10.23 -10.11
C SER A 57 -12.33 11.57 -9.41
N ALA A 58 -11.58 11.59 -8.30
CA ALA A 58 -11.19 12.82 -7.61
C ALA A 58 -10.28 13.71 -8.47
N ARG A 59 -9.35 13.10 -9.22
CA ARG A 59 -8.52 13.82 -10.19
C ARG A 59 -9.36 14.44 -11.31
N ALA A 60 -10.38 13.75 -11.82
CA ALA A 60 -11.28 14.31 -12.81
C ALA A 60 -12.00 15.57 -12.29
N ALA A 61 -12.50 15.55 -11.04
CA ALA A 61 -13.11 16.71 -10.40
C ALA A 61 -12.12 17.86 -10.21
N TYR A 62 -10.88 17.56 -9.81
CA TYR A 62 -9.79 18.51 -9.66
C TYR A 62 -9.43 19.19 -10.99
N MET A 63 -9.25 18.40 -12.05
CA MET A 63 -8.95 18.94 -13.38
C MET A 63 -10.10 19.78 -13.96
N ALA A 64 -11.36 19.40 -13.70
CA ALA A 64 -12.51 20.22 -14.10
C ALA A 64 -12.49 21.60 -13.43
N ARG A 65 -12.14 21.69 -12.13
CA ARG A 65 -12.03 22.98 -11.43
C ARG A 65 -10.85 23.84 -11.92
N ARG A 66 -9.81 23.20 -12.43
CA ARG A 66 -8.62 23.85 -12.99
C ARG A 66 -8.71 24.09 -14.51
N ALA A 67 -9.86 23.79 -15.13
CA ALA A 67 -10.04 23.91 -16.59
C ALA A 67 -9.63 25.30 -17.11
N SER A 68 -9.91 26.36 -16.36
CA SER A 68 -9.54 27.74 -16.71
C SER A 68 -8.03 27.97 -16.81
N ASP A 69 -7.19 27.25 -16.06
CA ASP A 69 -5.73 27.33 -16.15
C ASP A 69 -5.24 26.88 -17.56
N PHE A 70 -6.04 26.06 -18.24
CA PHE A 70 -5.79 25.53 -19.58
C PHE A 70 -6.61 26.26 -20.67
N GLY A 71 -7.26 27.38 -20.32
CA GLY A 71 -8.09 28.14 -21.26
C GLY A 71 -9.46 27.50 -21.58
N VAL A 72 -9.88 26.46 -20.85
CA VAL A 72 -11.16 25.81 -21.01
C VAL A 72 -12.18 26.44 -20.06
N LYS A 73 -13.29 26.93 -20.59
CA LYS A 73 -14.40 27.52 -19.82
C LYS A 73 -15.44 26.44 -19.55
N ILE A 74 -15.83 26.33 -18.30
CA ILE A 74 -16.95 25.50 -17.86
C ILE A 74 -17.97 26.43 -17.23
N ASP A 75 -19.19 26.46 -17.79
CA ASP A 75 -20.28 27.25 -17.26
C ASP A 75 -20.97 26.51 -16.10
N GLY A 76 -21.20 27.21 -14.99
CA GLY A 76 -21.85 26.68 -13.80
C GLY A 76 -20.88 26.09 -12.77
N SER A 77 -21.45 25.49 -11.72
CA SER A 77 -20.69 24.89 -10.60
C SER A 77 -20.27 23.45 -10.93
N ILE A 78 -19.03 23.10 -10.54
CA ILE A 78 -18.53 21.71 -10.61
C ILE A 78 -19.01 20.98 -9.34
N THR A 79 -19.89 20.01 -9.52
CA THR A 79 -20.39 19.15 -8.44
C THR A 79 -19.98 17.70 -8.69
N VAL A 80 -19.91 16.89 -7.62
CA VAL A 80 -19.56 15.47 -7.69
C VAL A 80 -20.76 14.63 -7.27
N ASP A 81 -21.18 13.72 -8.14
CA ASP A 81 -22.18 12.69 -7.83
C ASP A 81 -21.50 11.48 -7.20
N MET A 82 -21.52 11.41 -5.86
CA MET A 82 -20.87 10.34 -5.10
C MET A 82 -21.49 8.97 -5.35
N LYS A 83 -22.78 8.87 -5.70
CA LYS A 83 -23.41 7.60 -6.10
C LYS A 83 -22.80 7.07 -7.38
N LYS A 84 -22.60 7.96 -8.37
CA LYS A 84 -21.94 7.60 -9.63
C LYS A 84 -20.46 7.27 -9.46
N VAL A 85 -19.76 7.98 -8.57
CA VAL A 85 -18.36 7.69 -8.20
C VAL A 85 -18.28 6.29 -7.60
N LYS A 86 -19.16 5.97 -6.66
CA LYS A 86 -19.22 4.63 -6.03
C LYS A 86 -19.55 3.55 -7.06
N GLU A 87 -20.59 3.74 -7.90
CA GLU A 87 -20.96 2.80 -8.95
C GLU A 87 -19.78 2.47 -9.88
N ARG A 88 -19.06 3.51 -10.36
CA ARG A 88 -17.85 3.32 -11.17
C ARG A 88 -16.77 2.50 -10.45
N LYS A 89 -16.56 2.78 -9.16
CA LYS A 89 -15.61 2.02 -8.34
C LYS A 89 -16.05 0.57 -8.18
N ASP A 90 -17.35 0.32 -7.95
CA ASP A 90 -17.91 -1.02 -7.81
C ASP A 90 -17.81 -1.80 -9.13
N ASP A 91 -18.05 -1.17 -10.27
CA ASP A 91 -17.90 -1.79 -11.59
C ASP A 91 -16.46 -2.23 -11.87
N VAL A 92 -15.48 -1.41 -11.53
CA VAL A 92 -14.05 -1.74 -11.74
C VAL A 92 -13.59 -2.84 -10.81
N ALA A 93 -13.85 -2.70 -9.50
CA ALA A 93 -13.42 -3.69 -8.51
C ALA A 93 -14.21 -5.00 -8.60
N GLY A 94 -15.51 -4.94 -8.93
CA GLY A 94 -16.39 -6.10 -9.03
C GLY A 94 -15.99 -7.07 -10.14
N ARG A 95 -15.50 -6.57 -11.27
CA ARG A 95 -15.05 -7.42 -12.39
C ARG A 95 -13.98 -8.42 -11.96
N ASP A 96 -12.99 -7.96 -11.19
CA ASP A 96 -11.89 -8.82 -10.75
C ASP A 96 -12.37 -9.82 -9.68
N ASN A 97 -13.19 -9.37 -8.74
CA ASN A 97 -13.75 -10.24 -7.69
C ASN A 97 -14.61 -11.38 -8.28
N ASP A 98 -15.43 -11.09 -9.31
CA ASP A 98 -16.31 -12.08 -9.93
C ASP A 98 -15.55 -13.08 -10.82
N GLN A 99 -14.45 -12.66 -11.43
CA GLN A 99 -13.66 -13.52 -12.34
C GLN A 99 -12.77 -14.52 -11.59
N ILE A 100 -12.19 -14.13 -10.45
CA ILE A 100 -11.25 -14.96 -9.69
C ILE A 100 -11.85 -16.34 -9.32
N PRO A 101 -13.04 -16.44 -8.69
CA PRO A 101 -13.60 -17.75 -8.36
C PRO A 101 -13.88 -18.64 -9.56
N GLY A 102 -14.36 -18.05 -10.66
CA GLY A 102 -14.64 -18.76 -11.90
C GLY A 102 -13.40 -19.36 -12.55
N TRP A 103 -12.33 -18.60 -12.56
CA TRP A 103 -11.02 -19.01 -13.05
C TRP A 103 -10.42 -20.14 -12.18
N MET A 104 -10.41 -19.94 -10.85
CA MET A 104 -9.84 -20.94 -9.92
C MET A 104 -10.57 -22.27 -9.96
N LYS A 105 -11.90 -22.27 -10.06
CA LYS A 105 -12.72 -23.49 -10.17
C LYS A 105 -12.48 -24.27 -11.47
N LYS A 106 -11.98 -23.63 -12.52
CA LYS A 106 -11.64 -24.25 -13.80
C LYS A 106 -10.18 -24.76 -13.85
N THR A 107 -9.38 -24.40 -12.87
CA THR A 107 -7.97 -24.83 -12.79
C THR A 107 -7.93 -26.30 -12.38
N GLU A 108 -7.32 -27.15 -13.20
CA GLU A 108 -7.14 -28.55 -12.90
C GLU A 108 -6.31 -28.74 -11.62
N ASN A 109 -6.57 -29.77 -10.85
CA ASN A 109 -5.93 -30.10 -9.56
C ASN A 109 -6.15 -29.05 -8.45
N LEU A 110 -6.98 -28.01 -8.66
CA LEU A 110 -7.28 -26.99 -7.65
C LEU A 110 -8.70 -27.14 -7.11
N THR A 111 -8.82 -27.30 -5.79
CA THR A 111 -10.10 -27.32 -5.07
C THR A 111 -10.27 -26.04 -4.27
N VAL A 112 -11.37 -25.33 -4.49
CA VAL A 112 -11.68 -24.08 -3.83
C VAL A 112 -12.69 -24.30 -2.68
N PHE A 113 -12.30 -23.91 -1.48
CA PHE A 113 -13.18 -23.95 -0.30
C PHE A 113 -13.58 -22.52 0.10
N LYS A 114 -14.83 -22.39 0.55
CA LYS A 114 -15.30 -21.13 1.15
C LYS A 114 -15.61 -21.39 2.63
N GLY A 115 -14.90 -20.69 3.51
CA GLY A 115 -15.04 -20.81 4.94
C GLY A 115 -13.80 -20.30 5.68
N HIS A 116 -13.92 -20.22 7.00
CA HIS A 116 -12.80 -19.87 7.86
C HIS A 116 -11.94 -21.09 8.11
N ALA A 117 -10.63 -20.96 7.86
CA ALA A 117 -9.64 -22.01 8.09
C ALA A 117 -9.02 -21.86 9.48
N GLN A 118 -8.91 -22.96 10.21
CA GLN A 118 -8.22 -23.01 11.51
C GLN A 118 -7.35 -24.27 11.57
N PHE A 119 -6.16 -24.16 12.12
CA PHE A 119 -5.31 -25.32 12.39
C PHE A 119 -5.92 -26.19 13.50
N GLU A 120 -5.89 -27.49 13.29
CA GLU A 120 -6.17 -28.50 14.34
C GLU A 120 -4.88 -29.15 14.84
N ASP A 121 -3.90 -29.27 13.96
CA ASP A 121 -2.54 -29.69 14.23
C ASP A 121 -1.60 -29.15 13.14
N VAL A 122 -0.36 -29.63 13.11
CA VAL A 122 0.68 -29.15 12.19
C VAL A 122 0.33 -29.35 10.70
N ASN A 123 -0.47 -30.36 10.36
CA ASN A 123 -0.79 -30.75 8.98
C ASN A 123 -2.29 -30.66 8.67
N THR A 124 -3.14 -30.42 9.65
CA THR A 124 -4.60 -30.50 9.53
C THR A 124 -5.24 -29.14 9.73
N VAL A 125 -6.11 -28.79 8.79
CA VAL A 125 -6.88 -27.54 8.81
C VAL A 125 -8.37 -27.88 8.81
N ARG A 126 -9.11 -27.25 9.72
CA ARG A 126 -10.57 -27.26 9.77
C ARG A 126 -11.13 -26.12 8.93
N ILE A 127 -12.14 -26.41 8.14
CA ILE A 127 -12.95 -25.43 7.40
C ILE A 127 -14.40 -25.69 7.75
N VAL A 128 -14.98 -24.87 8.62
CA VAL A 128 -16.34 -25.12 9.18
C VAL A 128 -16.40 -26.52 9.79
N ASP A 129 -17.04 -27.49 9.13
CA ASP A 129 -17.20 -28.88 9.60
C ASP A 129 -16.32 -29.88 8.84
N GLU A 130 -15.52 -29.42 7.86
CA GLU A 130 -14.61 -30.29 7.10
C GLU A 130 -13.19 -30.25 7.67
N LEU A 131 -12.51 -31.41 7.67
CA LEU A 131 -11.08 -31.53 7.95
C LEU A 131 -10.34 -31.87 6.66
N ILE A 132 -9.29 -31.11 6.37
CA ILE A 132 -8.37 -31.36 5.28
C ILE A 132 -6.94 -31.39 5.79
N ALA A 133 -6.08 -32.18 5.15
CA ALA A 133 -4.68 -32.28 5.54
C ALA A 133 -3.75 -32.12 4.34
N ALA A 134 -2.54 -31.57 4.58
CA ALA A 134 -1.47 -31.48 3.61
C ALA A 134 -0.10 -31.40 4.29
N ASP A 135 0.95 -31.82 3.56
CA ASP A 135 2.34 -31.67 3.98
C ASP A 135 2.87 -30.23 3.80
N LYS A 136 2.22 -29.43 2.95
CA LYS A 136 2.59 -28.04 2.68
C LYS A 136 1.41 -27.11 2.93
N ILE A 137 1.58 -26.14 3.82
CA ILE A 137 0.54 -25.17 4.15
C ILE A 137 1.10 -23.75 3.97
N PHE A 138 0.39 -22.92 3.22
CA PHE A 138 0.76 -21.55 2.89
C PHE A 138 -0.27 -20.58 3.48
N ILE A 139 0.17 -19.75 4.43
CA ILE A 139 -0.68 -18.79 5.13
C ILE A 139 -0.59 -17.45 4.40
N ASN A 140 -1.68 -16.99 3.78
CA ASN A 140 -1.77 -15.73 3.01
C ASN A 140 -3.01 -14.93 3.43
N VAL A 141 -3.20 -14.79 4.73
CA VAL A 141 -4.41 -14.22 5.33
C VAL A 141 -4.41 -12.68 5.36
N GLY A 142 -3.30 -12.03 5.01
CA GLY A 142 -3.20 -10.58 4.95
C GLY A 142 -3.38 -9.89 6.32
N GLY A 143 -3.85 -8.63 6.27
CA GLY A 143 -4.09 -7.83 7.47
C GLY A 143 -5.38 -7.00 7.35
N ARG A 144 -5.79 -6.44 8.49
CA ARG A 144 -6.94 -5.53 8.64
C ARG A 144 -6.53 -4.19 9.25
N ALA A 145 -7.40 -3.18 9.17
CA ALA A 145 -7.19 -1.91 9.85
C ALA A 145 -7.01 -2.13 11.37
N PHE A 146 -6.08 -1.41 11.96
CA PHE A 146 -5.93 -1.34 13.40
C PHE A 146 -6.90 -0.30 13.95
N VAL A 147 -7.65 -0.67 14.97
CA VAL A 147 -8.51 0.22 15.75
C VAL A 147 -7.82 0.44 17.09
N PRO A 148 -7.30 1.65 17.36
CA PRO A 148 -6.58 1.93 18.59
C PRO A 148 -7.54 1.98 19.79
N PRO A 149 -7.06 1.66 21.00
CA PRO A 149 -7.87 1.73 22.21
C PRO A 149 -7.99 3.16 22.74
N ILE A 150 -8.70 4.01 21.99
CA ILE A 150 -8.97 5.41 22.34
C ILE A 150 -10.23 5.47 23.21
N SER A 151 -10.18 6.28 24.29
CA SER A 151 -11.33 6.46 25.20
C SER A 151 -12.55 6.98 24.43
N GLY A 152 -13.73 6.40 24.67
CA GLY A 152 -14.99 6.80 24.05
C GLY A 152 -15.14 6.46 22.56
N LEU A 153 -14.12 5.91 21.91
CA LEU A 153 -14.18 5.57 20.49
C LEU A 153 -15.28 4.52 20.16
N ASP A 154 -15.61 3.66 21.11
CA ASP A 154 -16.68 2.66 21.01
C ASP A 154 -18.09 3.29 20.96
N GLN A 155 -18.22 4.55 21.38
CA GLN A 155 -19.46 5.33 21.34
C GLN A 155 -19.58 6.21 20.07
N VAL A 156 -18.52 6.29 19.29
CA VAL A 156 -18.42 7.15 18.10
C VAL A 156 -18.47 6.31 16.84
N PRO A 157 -19.35 6.61 15.87
CA PRO A 157 -19.28 5.96 14.56
C PRO A 157 -18.00 6.36 13.85
N TYR A 158 -17.15 5.40 13.57
CA TYR A 158 -15.93 5.59 12.79
C TYR A 158 -15.91 4.67 11.59
N TRP A 159 -15.13 5.06 10.61
CA TRP A 159 -14.85 4.28 9.41
C TRP A 159 -13.39 3.80 9.40
N THR A 160 -13.18 2.69 8.70
CA THR A 160 -11.88 2.20 8.26
C THR A 160 -11.77 2.30 6.73
N ASN A 161 -10.63 1.95 6.16
CA ASN A 161 -10.49 1.85 4.70
C ASN A 161 -11.55 0.95 4.05
N SER A 162 -12.03 -0.07 4.75
CA SER A 162 -13.06 -0.98 4.24
C SER A 162 -14.43 -0.31 4.17
N ASP A 163 -14.78 0.46 5.19
CA ASP A 163 -16.07 1.16 5.27
C ASP A 163 -16.16 2.26 4.23
N MET A 164 -15.03 2.94 3.95
CA MET A 164 -14.95 3.97 2.92
C MET A 164 -15.34 3.48 1.52
N MET A 165 -15.24 2.17 1.26
CA MET A 165 -15.66 1.58 -0.02
C MET A 165 -17.17 1.59 -0.21
N HIS A 166 -17.94 1.78 0.85
CA HIS A 166 -19.42 1.77 0.82
C HIS A 166 -20.03 3.16 0.86
N VAL A 167 -19.22 4.21 1.06
CA VAL A 167 -19.69 5.60 1.13
C VAL A 167 -20.12 6.07 -0.28
N ASP A 168 -21.38 6.52 -0.39
CA ASP A 168 -21.99 7.01 -1.63
C ASP A 168 -22.55 8.44 -1.51
N PHE A 169 -22.10 9.15 -0.48
CA PHE A 169 -22.42 10.54 -0.18
C PHE A 169 -21.15 11.31 0.17
N LEU A 170 -21.24 12.63 0.21
CA LEU A 170 -20.12 13.51 0.55
C LEU A 170 -20.20 13.89 2.04
N PRO A 171 -19.27 13.44 2.90
CA PRO A 171 -19.15 13.96 4.27
C PRO A 171 -18.93 15.49 4.24
N GLU A 172 -19.60 16.23 5.10
CA GLU A 172 -19.36 17.66 5.23
C GLU A 172 -17.92 17.93 5.69
N HIS A 173 -17.51 17.30 6.78
CA HIS A 173 -16.14 17.39 7.30
C HIS A 173 -15.65 15.99 7.70
N LEU A 174 -14.64 15.50 7.00
CA LEU A 174 -13.98 14.23 7.29
C LEU A 174 -12.75 14.46 8.16
N VAL A 175 -12.79 13.96 9.40
CA VAL A 175 -11.62 13.91 10.28
C VAL A 175 -10.91 12.55 10.05
N ILE A 176 -9.60 12.60 9.84
CA ILE A 176 -8.78 11.41 9.59
C ILE A 176 -7.71 11.32 10.65
N ILE A 177 -7.66 10.22 11.38
CA ILE A 177 -6.58 9.93 12.31
C ILE A 177 -5.55 9.06 11.62
N GLY A 178 -4.31 9.60 11.46
CA GLY A 178 -3.17 8.97 10.80
C GLY A 178 -2.75 9.67 9.51
N GLY A 179 -1.56 10.23 9.52
CA GLY A 179 -0.94 11.01 8.43
C GLY A 179 -0.01 10.17 7.54
N SER A 180 -0.35 8.89 7.28
CA SER A 180 0.39 8.01 6.38
C SER A 180 -0.41 7.72 5.10
N TYR A 181 0.04 6.79 4.26
CA TYR A 181 -0.48 6.53 2.91
C TYR A 181 -2.00 6.52 2.80
N ILE A 182 -2.69 5.72 3.61
CA ILE A 182 -4.15 5.58 3.57
C ILE A 182 -4.83 6.92 3.93
N GLY A 183 -4.40 7.55 5.01
CA GLY A 183 -4.96 8.83 5.46
C GLY A 183 -4.78 9.94 4.44
N LEU A 184 -3.61 10.02 3.79
CA LEU A 184 -3.30 11.02 2.78
C LEU A 184 -4.09 10.81 1.48
N GLU A 185 -4.18 9.55 1.00
CA GLU A 185 -4.95 9.22 -0.20
C GLU A 185 -6.44 9.55 -0.02
N PHE A 186 -7.05 9.13 1.09
CA PHE A 186 -8.45 9.49 1.39
C PHE A 186 -8.61 10.98 1.66
N GLY A 187 -7.67 11.60 2.34
CA GLY A 187 -7.72 13.03 2.64
C GLY A 187 -7.77 13.88 1.39
N GLN A 188 -6.85 13.68 0.45
CA GLN A 188 -6.81 14.44 -0.79
C GLN A 188 -8.05 14.15 -1.66
N MET A 189 -8.41 12.87 -1.79
CA MET A 189 -9.54 12.47 -2.63
C MET A 189 -10.87 13.08 -2.14
N TYR A 190 -11.16 13.02 -0.84
CA TYR A 190 -12.40 13.60 -0.30
C TYR A 190 -12.37 15.12 -0.31
N ARG A 191 -11.21 15.75 -0.10
CA ARG A 191 -11.04 17.19 -0.29
C ARG A 191 -11.38 17.59 -1.73
N ARG A 192 -10.93 16.85 -2.70
CA ARG A 192 -11.22 17.05 -4.12
C ARG A 192 -12.67 16.73 -4.51
N PHE A 193 -13.34 15.86 -3.79
CA PHE A 193 -14.80 15.67 -3.96
C PHE A 193 -15.60 16.85 -3.40
N GLY A 194 -15.09 17.55 -2.38
CA GLY A 194 -15.70 18.77 -1.84
C GLY A 194 -15.87 18.79 -0.31
N SER A 195 -15.44 17.75 0.40
CA SER A 195 -15.45 17.74 1.87
C SER A 195 -14.45 18.74 2.46
N GLU A 196 -14.73 19.26 3.63
CA GLU A 196 -13.67 19.70 4.53
C GLU A 196 -12.91 18.47 5.03
N VAL A 197 -11.59 18.59 5.18
CA VAL A 197 -10.74 17.50 5.64
C VAL A 197 -9.73 17.99 6.66
N THR A 198 -9.66 17.28 7.79
CA THR A 198 -8.61 17.47 8.81
C THR A 198 -7.90 16.15 9.03
N ILE A 199 -6.57 16.14 8.86
CA ILE A 199 -5.71 14.99 9.19
C ILE A 199 -5.02 15.26 10.52
N VAL A 200 -5.18 14.34 11.46
CA VAL A 200 -4.53 14.35 12.78
C VAL A 200 -3.42 13.29 12.78
N GLU A 201 -2.20 13.73 13.04
CA GLU A 201 -1.01 12.88 13.10
C GLU A 201 -0.25 13.09 14.40
N MET A 202 -0.05 12.04 15.18
CA MET A 202 0.68 12.09 16.45
C MET A 202 2.17 12.44 16.29
N GLY A 203 2.73 12.16 15.13
CA GLY A 203 4.13 12.45 14.83
C GLY A 203 4.36 13.91 14.41
N SER A 204 5.64 14.28 14.41
CA SER A 204 6.07 15.62 14.00
C SER A 204 6.02 15.87 12.49
N ARG A 205 5.73 14.82 11.69
CA ARG A 205 5.64 14.90 10.23
C ARG A 205 4.76 13.80 9.65
N LEU A 206 4.21 14.04 8.48
CA LEU A 206 3.49 13.03 7.68
C LEU A 206 4.45 11.94 7.20
N ILE A 207 3.93 10.77 6.84
CA ILE A 207 4.71 9.65 6.25
C ILE A 207 6.11 9.47 6.86
N ARG A 208 6.19 9.31 8.15
CA ARG A 208 7.42 9.31 8.97
C ARG A 208 8.56 8.40 8.47
N ARG A 209 8.23 7.43 7.61
CA ARG A 209 9.22 6.52 6.99
C ARG A 209 9.97 7.15 5.83
N GLU A 210 9.47 8.27 5.28
CA GLU A 210 10.10 9.01 4.19
C GLU A 210 11.18 9.96 4.69
N ASP A 211 11.97 10.46 3.75
CA ASP A 211 12.91 11.54 3.99
C ASP A 211 12.16 12.82 4.38
N GLU A 212 12.80 13.68 5.17
CA GLU A 212 12.16 14.88 5.71
C GLU A 212 11.65 15.83 4.61
N ASP A 213 12.45 16.02 3.57
CA ASP A 213 12.08 16.88 2.43
C ASP A 213 10.90 16.32 1.60
N VAL A 214 10.77 14.99 1.53
CA VAL A 214 9.60 14.34 0.91
C VAL A 214 8.36 14.57 1.77
N SER A 215 8.50 14.39 3.08
CA SER A 215 7.42 14.61 4.05
C SER A 215 6.90 16.04 4.01
N GLU A 216 7.80 17.03 3.99
CA GLU A 216 7.43 18.44 3.91
C GLU A 216 6.75 18.80 2.58
N ALA A 217 7.28 18.31 1.46
CA ALA A 217 6.67 18.55 0.15
C ALA A 217 5.27 17.92 0.04
N VAL A 218 5.05 16.73 0.63
CA VAL A 218 3.71 16.12 0.69
C VAL A 218 2.77 16.97 1.55
N LYS A 219 3.25 17.49 2.68
CA LYS A 219 2.46 18.40 3.53
C LYS A 219 2.04 19.64 2.75
N GLU A 220 2.98 20.31 2.08
CA GLU A 220 2.70 21.47 1.23
C GLU A 220 1.66 21.17 0.15
N ILE A 221 1.75 20.02 -0.52
CA ILE A 221 0.78 19.59 -1.54
C ILE A 221 -0.63 19.51 -0.93
N MET A 222 -0.77 18.87 0.22
CA MET A 222 -2.05 18.67 0.89
C MET A 222 -2.65 20.01 1.38
N GLU A 223 -1.83 20.84 2.02
CA GLU A 223 -2.26 22.15 2.54
C GLU A 223 -2.65 23.13 1.42
N ASN A 224 -1.93 23.11 0.28
CA ASN A 224 -2.26 23.91 -0.90
C ASN A 224 -3.63 23.55 -1.51
N GLU A 225 -4.10 22.33 -1.29
CA GLU A 225 -5.46 21.91 -1.69
C GLU A 225 -6.50 22.18 -0.56
N GLY A 226 -6.08 22.74 0.57
CA GLY A 226 -6.96 23.13 1.67
C GLY A 226 -7.29 21.97 2.62
N VAL A 227 -6.39 20.99 2.75
CA VAL A 227 -6.46 19.98 3.83
C VAL A 227 -5.85 20.58 5.09
N ASN A 228 -6.56 20.53 6.21
CA ASN A 228 -6.03 20.92 7.50
C ASN A 228 -5.17 19.78 8.06
N ILE A 229 -3.93 20.09 8.48
CA ILE A 229 -3.00 19.12 9.03
C ILE A 229 -2.63 19.49 10.45
N ARG A 230 -2.86 18.57 11.40
CA ARG A 230 -2.53 18.69 12.81
C ARG A 230 -1.43 17.69 13.14
N LEU A 231 -0.18 18.15 13.21
CA LEU A 231 0.99 17.34 13.61
C LEU A 231 1.21 17.46 15.13
N ASN A 232 1.99 16.53 15.69
CA ASN A 232 2.25 16.42 17.13
C ASN A 232 0.93 16.41 17.94
N ALA A 233 -0.10 15.78 17.40
CA ALA A 233 -1.43 15.74 17.96
C ALA A 233 -1.87 14.28 18.13
N GLU A 234 -1.81 13.78 19.36
CA GLU A 234 -2.30 12.44 19.68
C GLU A 234 -3.81 12.51 19.94
N CYS A 235 -4.56 11.62 19.29
CA CYS A 235 -5.98 11.44 19.57
C CYS A 235 -6.13 10.64 20.86
N ILE A 236 -6.68 11.26 21.89
CA ILE A 236 -6.83 10.66 23.23
C ILE A 236 -8.27 10.33 23.59
N GLU A 237 -9.24 10.95 22.94
CA GLU A 237 -10.66 10.78 23.25
C GLU A 237 -11.53 10.95 22.00
N GLY A 238 -12.62 10.20 21.94
CA GLY A 238 -13.67 10.34 20.94
C GLY A 238 -15.02 10.53 21.63
N GLU A 239 -15.76 11.58 21.23
CA GLU A 239 -17.09 11.86 21.73
C GLU A 239 -18.07 12.07 20.58
N LYS A 240 -19.33 11.73 20.81
CA LYS A 240 -20.43 12.01 19.89
C LYS A 240 -21.26 13.18 20.40
N HIS A 241 -21.32 14.25 19.62
CA HIS A 241 -22.15 15.41 19.92
C HIS A 241 -23.21 15.60 18.83
N ALA A 242 -24.44 15.22 19.08
CA ALA A 242 -25.54 15.19 18.11
C ALA A 242 -25.16 14.38 16.84
N ASP A 243 -25.04 15.04 15.68
CA ASP A 243 -24.66 14.43 14.42
C ASP A 243 -23.14 14.55 14.13
N ASN A 244 -22.38 15.15 15.02
CA ASN A 244 -20.93 15.36 14.88
C ASN A 244 -20.12 14.40 15.73
N VAL A 245 -18.89 14.20 15.30
CA VAL A 245 -17.82 13.52 16.03
C VAL A 245 -16.87 14.58 16.57
N VAL A 246 -16.55 14.54 17.85
CA VAL A 246 -15.53 15.37 18.49
C VAL A 246 -14.34 14.48 18.81
N VAL A 247 -13.16 14.88 18.36
CA VAL A 247 -11.89 14.21 18.63
C VAL A 247 -11.07 15.08 19.57
N GLY A 248 -10.90 14.63 20.82
CA GLY A 248 -10.02 15.25 21.78
C GLY A 248 -8.54 14.96 21.48
N LEU A 249 -7.69 15.98 21.61
CA LEU A 249 -6.28 15.91 21.24
C LEU A 249 -5.37 16.25 22.42
N ASP A 250 -4.34 15.43 22.64
CA ASP A 250 -3.15 15.87 23.37
C ASP A 250 -2.16 16.51 22.39
N CYS A 251 -2.04 17.82 22.46
CA CYS A 251 -1.18 18.61 21.59
C CYS A 251 -0.79 19.94 22.28
N GLN A 252 0.21 20.61 21.74
CA GLN A 252 0.68 21.91 22.28
C GLN A 252 -0.19 23.09 21.87
N ASP A 253 -1.03 22.94 20.86
CA ASP A 253 -1.93 23.97 20.37
C ASP A 253 -3.01 24.34 21.39
N SER A 254 -3.54 25.56 21.30
CA SER A 254 -4.66 26.02 22.13
C SER A 254 -5.96 25.28 21.82
N ASN A 255 -6.16 24.86 20.58
CA ASN A 255 -7.33 24.07 20.19
C ASN A 255 -7.07 22.58 20.43
N LYS A 256 -7.70 22.04 21.47
CA LYS A 256 -7.56 20.65 21.91
C LYS A 256 -8.57 19.70 21.28
N GLU A 257 -9.39 20.18 20.37
CA GLU A 257 -10.46 19.40 19.75
C GLU A 257 -10.49 19.58 18.23
N VAL A 258 -10.97 18.56 17.54
CA VAL A 258 -11.37 18.64 16.14
C VAL A 258 -12.80 18.10 16.03
N VAL A 259 -13.68 18.93 15.48
CA VAL A 259 -15.08 18.59 15.25
C VAL A 259 -15.27 18.26 13.76
N GLY A 260 -15.89 17.15 13.46
CA GLY A 260 -16.23 16.75 12.10
C GLY A 260 -17.54 16.00 12.01
N SER A 261 -18.05 15.82 10.81
CA SER A 261 -19.27 15.03 10.58
C SER A 261 -18.98 13.52 10.59
N HIS A 262 -17.76 13.12 10.20
CA HIS A 262 -17.35 11.70 10.10
C HIS A 262 -15.88 11.53 10.47
N LEU A 263 -15.57 10.33 10.97
CA LEU A 263 -14.23 9.93 11.44
C LEU A 263 -13.70 8.74 10.64
N LEU A 264 -12.47 8.86 10.12
CA LEU A 264 -11.72 7.78 9.48
C LEU A 264 -10.49 7.42 10.32
N LEU A 265 -10.36 6.15 10.67
CA LEU A 265 -9.16 5.62 11.31
C LEU A 265 -8.20 5.05 10.26
N ALA A 266 -7.01 5.63 10.15
CA ALA A 266 -5.94 5.28 9.23
C ALA A 266 -4.57 5.10 9.94
N VAL A 267 -4.58 4.61 11.18
CA VAL A 267 -3.43 4.56 12.11
C VAL A 267 -2.57 3.29 11.98
N GLY A 268 -2.81 2.47 10.97
CA GLY A 268 -2.03 1.28 10.70
C GLY A 268 -2.86 0.03 10.48
N ARG A 269 -2.17 -1.11 10.42
CA ARG A 269 -2.77 -2.43 10.14
C ARG A 269 -2.19 -3.48 11.07
N ILE A 270 -2.98 -4.51 11.35
CA ILE A 270 -2.60 -5.71 12.10
C ILE A 270 -2.85 -6.96 11.25
N PRO A 271 -2.06 -8.03 11.43
CA PRO A 271 -2.24 -9.28 10.69
C PRO A 271 -3.51 -10.01 11.11
N ASN A 272 -4.08 -10.80 10.20
CA ASN A 272 -5.25 -11.64 10.45
C ASN A 272 -4.84 -13.04 10.96
N THR A 273 -4.04 -13.10 12.00
CA THR A 273 -3.40 -14.32 12.52
C THR A 273 -3.99 -14.82 13.83
N ASP A 274 -4.77 -13.98 14.50
CA ASP A 274 -5.28 -14.18 15.86
C ASP A 274 -6.40 -15.22 15.98
N ASP A 275 -7.02 -15.64 14.88
CA ASP A 275 -8.15 -16.57 14.85
C ASP A 275 -7.85 -17.86 14.05
N LEU A 276 -6.57 -18.12 13.71
CA LEU A 276 -6.17 -19.27 12.91
C LEU A 276 -5.83 -20.54 13.70
N GLY A 277 -5.70 -20.45 15.03
CA GLY A 277 -5.23 -21.58 15.86
C GLY A 277 -3.75 -21.93 15.61
N LEU A 278 -2.91 -20.93 15.37
CA LEU A 278 -1.48 -21.11 15.05
C LEU A 278 -0.72 -21.87 16.14
N GLU A 279 -1.13 -21.73 17.39
CA GLU A 279 -0.56 -22.43 18.54
C GLU A 279 -0.71 -23.95 18.44
N LYS A 280 -1.80 -24.46 17.82
CA LYS A 280 -2.03 -25.90 17.60
C LYS A 280 -1.03 -26.49 16.59
N ALA A 281 -0.58 -25.66 15.63
CA ALA A 281 0.46 -26.04 14.67
C ALA A 281 1.87 -25.71 15.15
N GLY A 282 2.04 -25.03 16.29
CA GLY A 282 3.34 -24.59 16.82
C GLY A 282 3.98 -23.44 16.03
N VAL A 283 3.20 -22.72 15.22
CA VAL A 283 3.67 -21.57 14.43
C VAL A 283 3.84 -20.36 15.34
N LYS A 284 5.02 -19.74 15.30
CA LYS A 284 5.39 -18.59 16.14
C LYS A 284 5.02 -17.26 15.46
N THR A 285 4.51 -16.34 16.29
CA THR A 285 4.33 -14.93 15.93
C THR A 285 5.22 -14.04 16.79
N ASN A 286 5.50 -12.83 16.29
CA ASN A 286 6.11 -11.79 17.10
C ASN A 286 5.06 -11.06 17.97
N ASP A 287 5.51 -10.11 18.81
CA ASP A 287 4.65 -9.35 19.74
C ASP A 287 3.53 -8.54 19.04
N ARG A 288 3.66 -8.32 17.74
CA ARG A 288 2.67 -7.62 16.92
C ARG A 288 1.73 -8.58 16.16
N GLY A 289 1.85 -9.88 16.39
CA GLY A 289 1.03 -10.92 15.79
C GLY A 289 1.48 -11.37 14.38
N TYR A 290 2.57 -10.83 13.82
CA TYR A 290 3.09 -11.28 12.52
C TYR A 290 3.78 -12.64 12.65
N ILE A 291 3.51 -13.54 11.70
CA ILE A 291 4.17 -14.85 11.64
C ILE A 291 5.65 -14.66 11.35
N VAL A 292 6.49 -15.22 12.20
CA VAL A 292 7.95 -15.18 12.04
C VAL A 292 8.37 -16.12 10.92
N VAL A 293 9.07 -15.57 9.92
CA VAL A 293 9.56 -16.32 8.76
C VAL A 293 11.05 -16.10 8.53
N ASP A 294 11.69 -17.06 7.88
CA ASP A 294 13.05 -16.91 7.38
C ASP A 294 13.10 -16.18 6.02
N ASP A 295 14.28 -16.06 5.44
CA ASP A 295 14.54 -15.36 4.17
C ASP A 295 13.93 -16.05 2.93
N GLN A 296 13.40 -17.27 3.09
CA GLN A 296 12.62 -18.00 2.09
C GLN A 296 11.13 -18.11 2.45
N LEU A 297 10.68 -17.29 3.40
CA LEU A 297 9.29 -17.21 3.88
C LEU A 297 8.79 -18.47 4.60
N ARG A 298 9.70 -19.35 5.04
CA ARG A 298 9.36 -20.53 5.85
C ARG A 298 9.16 -20.10 7.31
N SER A 299 8.11 -20.62 7.94
CA SER A 299 7.92 -20.45 9.39
C SER A 299 8.92 -21.31 10.18
N ASN A 300 8.84 -21.24 11.50
CA ASN A 300 9.59 -22.12 12.37
C ASN A 300 9.14 -23.60 12.32
N VAL A 301 8.04 -23.89 11.64
CA VAL A 301 7.48 -25.24 11.49
C VAL A 301 7.73 -25.74 10.06
N PRO A 302 8.46 -26.86 9.87
CA PRO A 302 8.68 -27.44 8.54
C PRO A 302 7.35 -27.71 7.84
N GLY A 303 7.28 -27.34 6.55
CA GLY A 303 6.06 -27.51 5.77
C GLY A 303 5.05 -26.35 5.86
N ILE A 304 5.35 -25.31 6.67
CA ILE A 304 4.47 -24.14 6.78
C ILE A 304 5.21 -22.86 6.37
N TRP A 305 4.59 -22.09 5.46
CA TRP A 305 5.06 -20.77 4.97
C TRP A 305 4.04 -19.68 5.28
N ALA A 306 4.49 -18.43 5.35
CA ALA A 306 3.60 -17.27 5.46
C ALA A 306 3.97 -16.21 4.42
N LEU A 307 2.98 -15.77 3.62
CA LEU A 307 3.13 -14.86 2.48
C LEU A 307 2.27 -13.59 2.66
N GLY A 308 2.78 -12.47 2.17
CA GLY A 308 2.09 -11.19 2.21
C GLY A 308 2.05 -10.56 3.60
N ASP A 309 1.11 -9.64 3.83
CA ASP A 309 1.09 -8.79 5.02
C ASP A 309 1.20 -9.53 6.35
N CYS A 310 0.74 -10.79 6.43
CA CYS A 310 0.73 -11.55 7.70
C CYS A 310 2.13 -11.97 8.19
N ASN A 311 3.17 -11.86 7.36
CA ASN A 311 4.56 -12.14 7.75
C ASN A 311 5.36 -10.89 8.17
N GLY A 312 4.81 -9.68 7.92
CA GLY A 312 5.45 -8.42 8.30
C GLY A 312 6.67 -8.00 7.46
N GLN A 313 7.00 -8.73 6.38
CA GLN A 313 8.12 -8.40 5.49
C GLN A 313 7.76 -7.39 4.40
N GLY A 314 6.53 -6.91 4.36
CA GLY A 314 6.01 -5.88 3.48
C GLY A 314 4.49 -5.85 3.53
N ALA A 315 3.90 -4.71 3.16
CA ALA A 315 2.45 -4.50 3.24
C ALA A 315 1.88 -3.95 1.92
N PHE A 316 2.47 -4.38 0.80
CA PHE A 316 2.03 -3.96 -0.53
C PHE A 316 1.69 -5.18 -1.41
N THR A 317 0.83 -4.95 -2.38
CA THR A 317 0.39 -5.98 -3.32
C THR A 317 1.56 -6.65 -4.04
N HIS A 318 2.51 -5.87 -4.54
CA HIS A 318 3.69 -6.37 -5.24
C HIS A 318 4.65 -7.13 -4.31
N THR A 319 4.74 -6.78 -3.02
CA THR A 319 5.53 -7.57 -2.07
C THR A 319 4.89 -8.93 -1.81
N SER A 320 3.56 -8.97 -1.66
CA SER A 320 2.83 -10.24 -1.53
C SER A 320 2.96 -11.11 -2.79
N TYR A 321 2.90 -10.51 -3.99
CA TYR A 321 3.10 -11.23 -5.25
C TYR A 321 4.53 -11.77 -5.36
N ASN A 322 5.53 -10.96 -5.00
CA ASN A 322 6.92 -11.41 -4.99
C ASN A 322 7.20 -12.50 -3.93
N ASP A 323 6.47 -12.52 -2.81
CA ASP A 323 6.53 -13.64 -1.87
C ASP A 323 6.10 -14.95 -2.54
N PHE A 324 5.03 -14.92 -3.36
CA PHE A 324 4.64 -16.06 -4.18
C PHE A 324 5.77 -16.50 -5.12
N GLU A 325 6.40 -15.56 -5.82
CA GLU A 325 7.49 -15.88 -6.77
C GLU A 325 8.69 -16.51 -6.04
N ILE A 326 9.07 -16.00 -4.85
CA ILE A 326 10.14 -16.57 -4.03
C ILE A 326 9.80 -18.00 -3.63
N VAL A 327 8.60 -18.24 -3.11
CA VAL A 327 8.19 -19.56 -2.66
C VAL A 327 8.10 -20.54 -3.84
N ALA A 328 7.51 -20.13 -4.95
CA ALA A 328 7.37 -20.97 -6.14
C ALA A 328 8.73 -21.36 -6.74
N ALA A 329 9.65 -20.41 -6.88
CA ALA A 329 11.00 -20.62 -7.40
C ALA A 329 11.79 -21.62 -6.53
N ASN A 330 11.74 -21.45 -5.21
CA ASN A 330 12.40 -22.36 -4.26
C ASN A 330 11.80 -23.78 -4.22
N LEU A 331 10.50 -23.92 -4.49
CA LEU A 331 9.82 -25.22 -4.41
C LEU A 331 9.83 -26.01 -5.72
N LEU A 332 9.79 -25.33 -6.86
CA LEU A 332 9.51 -25.94 -8.17
C LEU A 332 10.62 -25.76 -9.19
N ASP A 333 11.37 -24.66 -9.12
CA ASP A 333 12.25 -24.25 -10.21
C ASP A 333 13.76 -24.41 -9.86
N ASP A 334 14.08 -24.91 -8.64
CA ASP A 334 15.44 -25.02 -8.08
C ASP A 334 16.23 -23.69 -8.17
N ASP A 335 15.51 -22.58 -8.05
CA ASP A 335 16.03 -21.22 -8.08
C ASP A 335 16.00 -20.60 -6.65
N PRO A 336 17.14 -20.48 -5.96
CA PRO A 336 17.20 -20.11 -4.55
C PRO A 336 16.97 -18.60 -4.33
N ARG A 337 15.77 -18.10 -4.56
CA ARG A 337 15.37 -16.70 -4.34
C ARG A 337 15.11 -16.42 -2.88
N ARG A 338 15.33 -15.16 -2.46
CA ARG A 338 15.24 -14.70 -1.07
C ARG A 338 14.55 -13.35 -0.94
N VAL A 339 13.96 -13.09 0.23
CA VAL A 339 13.39 -11.77 0.57
C VAL A 339 14.47 -10.69 0.64
N SER A 340 15.68 -11.04 1.11
CA SER A 340 16.85 -10.14 1.16
C SER A 340 17.36 -9.69 -0.21
N ASP A 341 17.01 -10.37 -1.29
CA ASP A 341 17.32 -9.95 -2.67
C ASP A 341 16.40 -8.82 -3.16
N ARG A 342 15.30 -8.55 -2.43
CA ARG A 342 14.27 -7.58 -2.80
C ARG A 342 14.75 -6.15 -2.56
N ILE A 343 14.65 -5.33 -3.58
CA ILE A 343 14.77 -3.88 -3.43
C ILE A 343 13.41 -3.34 -2.97
N GLN A 344 13.39 -2.62 -1.85
CA GLN A 344 12.16 -2.01 -1.36
C GLN A 344 11.68 -0.95 -2.35
N ALA A 345 10.45 -1.08 -2.84
CA ALA A 345 9.84 -0.12 -3.75
C ALA A 345 8.36 0.02 -3.43
N TYR A 346 7.81 1.23 -3.55
CA TYR A 346 6.40 1.51 -3.34
C TYR A 346 5.96 2.86 -3.90
N GLY A 347 4.65 3.04 -4.04
CA GLY A 347 4.04 4.30 -4.41
C GLY A 347 3.09 4.82 -3.33
N LEU A 348 3.02 6.15 -3.18
CA LEU A 348 1.95 6.87 -2.51
C LEU A 348 1.12 7.57 -3.60
N TYR A 349 -0.16 7.28 -3.67
CA TYR A 349 -1.05 7.73 -4.75
C TYR A 349 -1.85 8.98 -4.39
N ILE A 350 -1.19 9.94 -3.71
CA ILE A 350 -1.63 11.33 -3.79
C ILE A 350 -1.36 11.85 -5.20
N ASP A 351 -1.77 13.04 -5.50
CA ASP A 351 -1.57 13.68 -6.79
C ASP A 351 -0.91 15.06 -6.59
N PRO A 352 0.35 15.21 -7.02
CA PRO A 352 1.14 14.23 -7.78
C PRO A 352 1.65 13.06 -6.93
N PRO A 353 1.84 11.87 -7.54
CA PRO A 353 2.24 10.66 -6.82
C PRO A 353 3.71 10.66 -6.42
N LEU A 354 4.03 9.87 -5.39
CA LEU A 354 5.38 9.52 -5.02
C LEU A 354 5.70 8.09 -5.49
N GLY A 355 6.77 7.93 -6.24
CA GLY A 355 7.44 6.64 -6.46
C GLY A 355 8.72 6.57 -5.63
N ARG A 356 8.90 5.47 -4.88
CA ARG A 356 10.06 5.22 -4.03
C ARG A 356 10.74 3.91 -4.41
N ALA A 357 12.08 3.90 -4.48
CA ALA A 357 12.88 2.70 -4.64
C ALA A 357 14.14 2.76 -3.76
N GLY A 358 14.52 1.63 -3.15
CA GLY A 358 15.72 1.45 -2.35
C GLY A 358 15.73 2.23 -1.04
N MET A 359 16.91 2.66 -0.65
CA MET A 359 17.21 3.24 0.66
C MET A 359 16.72 4.69 0.79
N THR A 360 16.27 5.05 1.99
CA THR A 360 16.07 6.45 2.39
C THR A 360 17.40 7.09 2.75
N GLU A 361 17.42 8.43 2.89
CA GLU A 361 18.60 9.15 3.39
C GLU A 361 19.06 8.64 4.77
N ALA A 362 18.11 8.39 5.66
CA ALA A 362 18.39 7.86 6.99
C ALA A 362 19.08 6.49 6.91
N GLN A 363 18.57 5.58 6.06
CA GLN A 363 19.17 4.26 5.85
C GLN A 363 20.56 4.35 5.20
N VAL A 364 20.79 5.30 4.29
CA VAL A 364 22.13 5.52 3.72
C VAL A 364 23.10 6.01 4.78
N ARG A 365 22.70 6.94 5.66
CA ARG A 365 23.52 7.38 6.80
C ARG A 365 23.85 6.21 7.74
N GLU A 366 22.85 5.42 8.11
CA GLU A 366 22.99 4.27 9.00
C GLU A 366 23.90 3.19 8.40
N SER A 367 23.89 3.01 7.07
CA SER A 367 24.77 2.05 6.38
C SER A 367 26.26 2.42 6.42
N GLY A 368 26.60 3.66 6.76
CA GLY A 368 27.98 4.18 6.75
C GLY A 368 28.61 4.34 5.36
N ARG A 369 27.83 4.15 4.27
CA ARG A 369 28.31 4.30 2.90
C ARG A 369 28.57 5.77 2.57
N LYS A 370 29.66 6.04 1.86
CA LYS A 370 29.88 7.33 1.23
C LYS A 370 28.92 7.45 0.04
N ALA A 371 28.11 8.49 0.04
CA ALA A 371 27.08 8.65 -0.99
C ALA A 371 27.16 10.02 -1.67
N LEU A 372 26.55 10.07 -2.85
CA LEU A 372 26.25 11.26 -3.60
C LEU A 372 24.74 11.42 -3.68
N ILE A 373 24.25 12.67 -3.75
CA ILE A 373 22.85 13.01 -3.89
C ILE A 373 22.63 13.88 -5.13
N GLY A 374 21.61 13.54 -5.92
CA GLY A 374 21.08 14.40 -6.97
C GLY A 374 19.65 14.79 -6.66
N LYS A 375 19.29 16.05 -6.84
CA LYS A 375 17.92 16.54 -6.63
C LYS A 375 17.52 17.51 -7.73
N ARG A 376 16.31 17.36 -8.28
CA ARG A 376 15.76 18.24 -9.32
C ARG A 376 14.30 18.56 -9.03
N PRO A 377 13.94 19.84 -8.81
CA PRO A 377 12.55 20.23 -8.58
C PRO A 377 11.72 20.08 -9.86
N MET A 378 10.45 19.73 -9.74
CA MET A 378 9.53 19.57 -10.88
C MET A 378 9.30 20.88 -11.65
N THR A 379 9.53 22.04 -11.05
CA THR A 379 9.54 23.35 -11.74
C THR A 379 10.58 23.43 -12.87
N ARG A 380 11.63 22.57 -12.82
CA ARG A 380 12.68 22.47 -13.85
C ARG A 380 12.50 21.26 -14.78
N VAL A 381 11.33 20.67 -14.81
CA VAL A 381 10.93 19.54 -15.68
C VAL A 381 9.95 20.06 -16.73
N GLY A 382 10.33 20.01 -18.02
CA GLY A 382 9.52 20.53 -19.12
C GLY A 382 8.10 19.97 -19.13
N ARG A 383 7.99 18.65 -19.07
CA ARG A 383 6.69 17.94 -19.06
C ARG A 383 5.80 18.30 -17.87
N ALA A 384 6.37 18.55 -16.71
CA ALA A 384 5.62 18.99 -15.51
C ALA A 384 5.03 20.40 -15.73
N ARG A 385 5.80 21.30 -16.34
CA ARG A 385 5.33 22.65 -16.70
C ARG A 385 4.25 22.63 -17.77
N GLU A 386 4.38 21.81 -18.81
CA GLU A 386 3.36 21.62 -19.85
C GLU A 386 2.01 21.16 -19.26
N LYS A 387 2.06 20.30 -18.26
CA LYS A 387 0.86 19.79 -17.56
C LYS A 387 0.36 20.71 -16.46
N GLY A 388 1.07 21.81 -16.13
CA GLY A 388 0.74 22.66 -15.00
C GLY A 388 0.83 21.96 -13.64
N GLU A 389 1.70 20.95 -13.52
CA GLU A 389 1.84 20.08 -12.35
C GLU A 389 3.31 20.07 -11.88
N THR A 390 3.75 21.19 -11.30
CA THR A 390 5.18 21.43 -10.97
C THR A 390 5.50 21.20 -9.50
N GLN A 391 4.59 20.63 -8.72
CA GLN A 391 4.83 20.33 -7.31
C GLN A 391 5.76 19.12 -7.17
N GLY A 392 6.59 19.15 -6.12
CA GLY A 392 7.51 18.06 -5.79
C GLY A 392 8.86 18.13 -6.51
N PHE A 393 9.57 17.01 -6.51
CA PHE A 393 10.94 16.88 -7.03
C PHE A 393 11.31 15.42 -7.30
N MET A 394 12.38 15.23 -8.06
CA MET A 394 13.11 13.95 -8.15
C MET A 394 14.35 14.01 -7.26
N LYS A 395 14.66 12.89 -6.59
CA LYS A 395 15.85 12.72 -5.77
C LYS A 395 16.45 11.32 -5.99
N VAL A 396 17.78 11.22 -6.02
CA VAL A 396 18.51 9.97 -6.13
C VAL A 396 19.70 9.98 -5.17
N LEU A 397 19.96 8.83 -4.55
CA LEU A 397 21.15 8.56 -3.73
C LEU A 397 22.01 7.53 -4.46
N VAL A 398 23.29 7.78 -4.58
CA VAL A 398 24.25 6.98 -5.32
C VAL A 398 25.45 6.67 -4.45
N ASP A 399 25.93 5.43 -4.46
CA ASP A 399 27.16 5.03 -3.79
C ASP A 399 28.36 5.71 -4.49
N ALA A 400 29.17 6.43 -3.70
CA ALA A 400 30.29 7.19 -4.24
C ALA A 400 31.43 6.31 -4.77
N GLU A 401 31.53 5.04 -4.32
CA GLU A 401 32.58 4.08 -4.66
C GLU A 401 32.14 3.15 -5.80
N THR A 402 31.02 2.43 -5.62
CA THR A 402 30.51 1.46 -6.61
C THR A 402 29.77 2.13 -7.77
N LYS A 403 29.29 3.35 -7.60
CA LYS A 403 28.44 4.09 -8.54
C LYS A 403 27.05 3.48 -8.73
N GLU A 404 26.65 2.54 -7.93
CA GLU A 404 25.31 1.97 -7.93
C GLU A 404 24.30 2.94 -7.29
N ILE A 405 23.07 2.90 -7.76
CA ILE A 405 21.98 3.68 -7.15
C ILE A 405 21.56 2.97 -5.84
N LEU A 406 21.61 3.70 -4.74
CA LEU A 406 21.20 3.22 -3.42
C LEU A 406 19.71 3.41 -3.17
N GLY A 407 19.16 4.50 -3.66
CA GLY A 407 17.74 4.80 -3.50
C GLY A 407 17.30 6.01 -4.31
N ALA A 408 15.99 6.11 -4.52
CA ALA A 408 15.36 7.22 -5.23
C ALA A 408 13.97 7.54 -4.67
N ALA A 409 13.59 8.81 -4.72
CA ALA A 409 12.25 9.31 -4.45
C ALA A 409 11.84 10.25 -5.57
N ILE A 410 10.76 9.95 -6.27
CA ILE A 410 10.21 10.76 -7.35
C ILE A 410 8.81 11.22 -6.92
N LEU A 411 8.73 12.40 -6.33
CA LEU A 411 7.46 13.04 -5.98
C LEU A 411 7.13 14.05 -7.09
N GLY A 412 6.11 13.73 -7.90
CA GLY A 412 5.76 14.59 -9.02
C GLY A 412 4.93 13.85 -10.06
N VAL A 413 4.54 14.54 -11.12
CA VAL A 413 3.73 13.99 -12.19
C VAL A 413 4.36 12.73 -12.78
N GLY A 414 3.66 11.59 -12.69
CA GLY A 414 4.14 10.29 -13.14
C GLY A 414 5.27 9.70 -12.30
N GLY A 415 5.46 10.14 -11.05
CA GLY A 415 6.54 9.68 -10.18
C GLY A 415 6.51 8.18 -9.92
N ASP A 416 5.31 7.63 -9.80
CA ASP A 416 5.01 6.20 -9.66
C ASP A 416 5.47 5.36 -10.86
N GLU A 417 5.46 5.93 -12.08
CA GLU A 417 5.93 5.28 -13.30
C GLU A 417 7.42 5.54 -13.56
N VAL A 418 7.89 6.77 -13.36
CA VAL A 418 9.28 7.18 -13.61
C VAL A 418 10.27 6.39 -12.76
N VAL A 419 9.93 6.07 -11.53
CA VAL A 419 10.79 5.33 -10.59
C VAL A 419 11.20 3.95 -11.10
N HIS A 420 10.41 3.30 -11.97
CA HIS A 420 10.69 1.98 -12.49
C HIS A 420 11.98 1.91 -13.30
N SER A 421 12.28 2.92 -14.10
CA SER A 421 13.55 2.96 -14.84
C SER A 421 14.78 2.96 -13.92
N ILE A 422 14.65 3.55 -12.74
CA ILE A 422 15.70 3.54 -11.71
C ILE A 422 15.74 2.17 -11.03
N LEU A 423 14.58 1.62 -10.67
CA LEU A 423 14.46 0.31 -10.03
C LEU A 423 15.08 -0.81 -10.89
N ASP A 424 14.83 -0.80 -12.21
CA ASP A 424 15.39 -1.76 -13.15
C ASP A 424 16.92 -1.71 -13.17
N ILE A 425 17.51 -0.49 -13.18
CA ILE A 425 18.95 -0.29 -13.09
C ILE A 425 19.52 -0.80 -11.76
N MET A 426 18.80 -0.60 -10.66
CA MET A 426 19.20 -1.14 -9.35
C MET A 426 19.20 -2.68 -9.34
N TYR A 427 18.19 -3.32 -9.90
CA TYR A 427 18.16 -4.79 -10.03
C TYR A 427 19.23 -5.33 -10.97
N ALA A 428 19.56 -4.59 -12.03
CA ALA A 428 20.66 -4.94 -12.92
C ALA A 428 22.05 -4.81 -12.25
N LYS A 429 22.15 -4.17 -11.08
CA LYS A 429 23.39 -3.94 -10.33
C LYS A 429 24.48 -3.27 -11.19
N VAL A 430 24.08 -2.30 -12.01
CA VAL A 430 24.99 -1.56 -12.89
C VAL A 430 25.14 -0.11 -12.39
N PRO A 431 26.26 0.57 -12.73
CA PRO A 431 26.47 1.93 -12.28
C PRO A 431 25.45 2.90 -12.91
N TYR A 432 25.09 3.96 -12.17
CA TYR A 432 24.15 4.99 -12.61
C TYR A 432 24.50 5.62 -13.96
N THR A 433 25.76 5.54 -14.37
CA THR A 433 26.24 6.08 -15.65
C THR A 433 25.59 5.40 -16.87
N VAL A 434 25.01 4.22 -16.70
CA VAL A 434 24.24 3.54 -17.75
C VAL A 434 23.01 4.37 -18.10
N ILE A 435 22.19 4.70 -17.10
CA ILE A 435 21.00 5.54 -17.33
C ILE A 435 21.37 7.00 -17.64
N GLN A 436 22.46 7.53 -17.05
CA GLN A 436 22.93 8.89 -17.33
C GLN A 436 23.28 9.11 -18.79
N ARG A 437 23.80 8.09 -19.46
CA ARG A 437 24.23 8.15 -20.87
C ARG A 437 23.18 7.68 -21.87
N ALA A 438 22.06 7.14 -21.36
CA ALA A 438 20.98 6.68 -22.21
C ALA A 438 20.21 7.85 -22.83
N MET A 439 19.81 7.68 -24.09
CA MET A 439 18.96 8.65 -24.78
C MET A 439 17.50 8.42 -24.39
N HIS A 440 16.89 9.41 -23.76
CA HIS A 440 15.48 9.37 -23.35
C HIS A 440 14.60 10.20 -24.29
N ILE A 441 13.33 9.80 -24.40
CA ILE A 441 12.35 10.45 -25.29
C ILE A 441 11.97 11.82 -24.74
N HIS A 442 12.00 12.83 -25.58
CA HIS A 442 11.52 14.19 -25.30
C HIS A 442 10.10 14.43 -25.88
N PRO A 443 9.16 15.13 -25.20
CA PRO A 443 9.24 15.60 -23.81
C PRO A 443 8.63 14.60 -22.83
N THR A 444 9.39 14.19 -21.84
CA THR A 444 8.93 13.29 -20.75
C THR A 444 9.49 13.74 -19.40
N VAL A 445 8.94 13.21 -18.30
CA VAL A 445 9.52 13.41 -16.98
C VAL A 445 10.82 12.60 -16.85
N SER A 446 10.83 11.37 -17.36
CA SER A 446 11.96 10.43 -17.28
C SER A 446 13.24 10.97 -17.94
N GLU A 447 13.16 11.82 -18.98
CA GLU A 447 14.34 12.38 -19.67
C GLU A 447 15.22 13.26 -18.76
N LEU A 448 14.66 13.70 -17.61
CA LEU A 448 15.40 14.53 -16.66
C LEU A 448 16.13 13.69 -15.59
N VAL A 449 15.94 12.39 -15.55
CA VAL A 449 16.73 11.48 -14.69
C VAL A 449 18.23 11.53 -15.04
N PRO A 450 18.67 11.41 -16.31
CA PRO A 450 20.06 11.64 -16.69
C PRO A 450 20.61 12.98 -16.27
N THR A 451 19.83 14.05 -16.42
CA THR A 451 20.24 15.42 -16.03
C THR A 451 20.44 15.52 -14.52
N MET A 452 19.52 14.95 -13.71
CA MET A 452 19.67 14.89 -12.27
C MET A 452 20.93 14.13 -11.85
N LEU A 453 21.24 13.02 -12.53
CA LEU A 453 22.45 12.22 -12.31
C LEU A 453 23.73 12.93 -12.78
N GLY A 454 23.62 13.97 -13.62
CA GLY A 454 24.72 14.85 -14.00
C GLY A 454 25.09 15.88 -12.92
N ASP A 455 24.19 16.17 -12.00
CA ASP A 455 24.31 17.22 -10.97
C ASP A 455 24.53 16.64 -9.55
N LEU A 456 25.13 15.43 -9.44
CA LEU A 456 25.41 14.78 -8.16
C LEU A 456 26.38 15.60 -7.28
N LYS A 457 26.07 15.70 -6.01
CA LYS A 457 26.88 16.36 -4.98
C LYS A 457 27.19 15.40 -3.84
N PRO A 458 28.28 15.61 -3.08
CA PRO A 458 28.48 14.82 -1.86
C PRO A 458 27.27 14.86 -0.96
N PHE A 459 26.84 13.68 -0.50
CA PHE A 459 25.81 13.56 0.52
C PHE A 459 26.50 13.61 1.88
N ASN A 460 26.33 14.72 2.59
CA ASN A 460 26.92 14.89 3.93
C ASN A 460 26.11 14.08 4.94
N ASN A 461 26.82 13.22 5.65
CA ASN A 461 26.28 12.40 6.76
C ASN A 461 25.95 13.26 7.96
#